data_9b6a948480dc6d7ced1ff18f00a04817
#
_entry.id   9b6a948480dc6d7ced1ff18f00a04817
#
_cell.length_a   1.000
_cell.length_b   1.000
_cell.length_c   1.000
_cell.angle_alpha   90.00
_cell.angle_beta   90.00
_cell.angle_gamma   90.00
#
_symmetry.space_group_name_H-M   'P 1'
#
loop_
_entity.id
_entity.type
_entity.pdbx_description
1 polymer ?
#
loop_
_entity_poly.entity_id
_entity_poly.type
_entity_poly.pdbx_seq_one_letter_code
_entity_poly.pdbx_strand_id
1 'polypeptide(L)'
;MNDNHSWFFTEALMNEEVSQPVVAAEASAPLGLREQSKREVTRRIRAAAVDLLARKPFSEITTREVAQHAGIGEATLFRYVGSKDELLTLAYGDRMDALLDELQSADDLATEAVGAEGAGEWYCARVRSFYEGRAAFYLQDPANAALYLRQGFDMTSAGRARTIAQGDRLIERVRSILAEGQAAGALLSRVDALSVAQNCHGIFIHEVDRTPTRGFEPSTIWQRVHARLNAQLDPLVIEPPL
;
A
#
# COMPACT_ATOMS: atom_id res chain seq x y z
N MET A 1 -11.92 15.39 26.11
CA MET A 1 -13.02 14.68 25.45
C MET A 1 -12.34 13.62 24.60
N ASN A 2 -12.56 12.35 24.91
CA ASN A 2 -11.80 11.22 24.38
C ASN A 2 -12.34 10.83 23.01
N ASP A 3 -11.49 10.96 21.98
CA ASP A 3 -11.75 10.42 20.65
C ASP A 3 -11.49 8.91 20.67
N ASN A 4 -12.56 8.13 20.77
CA ASN A 4 -12.53 6.68 20.87
C ASN A 4 -13.20 6.04 19.63
N HIS A 5 -12.74 6.38 18.42
CA HIS A 5 -13.26 5.81 17.18
C HIS A 5 -12.25 4.93 16.41
N SER A 6 -11.07 4.69 16.97
CA SER A 6 -10.04 3.85 16.34
C SER A 6 -10.20 2.34 16.56
N TRP A 7 -11.24 1.86 17.26
CA TRP A 7 -11.32 0.49 17.76
C TRP A 7 -12.12 -0.50 16.90
N PHE A 8 -12.81 -0.06 15.87
CA PHE A 8 -13.71 -0.96 15.13
C PHE A 8 -13.02 -1.92 14.14
N PHE A 9 -11.76 -1.69 13.80
CA PHE A 9 -11.05 -2.55 12.83
C PHE A 9 -10.17 -3.63 13.46
N THR A 10 -9.89 -3.58 14.75
CA THR A 10 -8.93 -4.50 15.38
C THR A 10 -9.61 -5.72 16.01
N GLU A 11 -10.89 -5.68 16.35
CA GLU A 11 -11.59 -6.79 17.03
C GLU A 11 -12.26 -7.79 16.09
N ALA A 12 -12.49 -7.45 14.83
CA ALA A 12 -13.14 -8.36 13.86
C ALA A 12 -12.22 -9.49 13.34
N LEU A 13 -10.94 -9.47 13.67
CA LEU A 13 -9.96 -10.47 13.19
C LEU A 13 -9.69 -11.64 14.14
N MET A 14 -10.38 -11.74 15.27
CA MET A 14 -10.01 -12.73 16.31
C MET A 14 -11.02 -13.83 16.64
N ASN A 15 -12.16 -13.95 15.97
CA ASN A 15 -13.02 -15.13 16.22
C ASN A 15 -14.04 -15.34 15.09
N GLU A 16 -13.75 -16.28 14.19
CA GLU A 16 -14.74 -17.20 13.65
C GLU A 16 -14.05 -18.30 12.82
N GLU A 17 -14.05 -19.51 13.36
CA GLU A 17 -13.89 -20.73 12.56
C GLU A 17 -15.14 -20.88 11.68
N VAL A 18 -15.06 -20.40 10.45
CA VAL A 18 -16.10 -20.65 9.43
C VAL A 18 -15.60 -21.74 8.49
N SER A 19 -16.30 -22.87 8.54
CA SER A 19 -16.23 -23.96 7.58
C SER A 19 -16.22 -23.42 6.14
N GLN A 20 -15.12 -23.63 5.43
CA GLN A 20 -14.96 -23.28 4.04
C GLN A 20 -15.84 -24.16 3.15
N PRO A 21 -16.61 -23.61 2.18
CA PRO A 21 -17.05 -24.38 1.05
C PRO A 21 -15.84 -24.65 0.14
N VAL A 22 -15.62 -25.92 -0.16
CA VAL A 22 -14.61 -26.37 -1.12
C VAL A 22 -14.98 -25.83 -2.50
N VAL A 23 -14.45 -24.67 -2.83
CA VAL A 23 -14.40 -24.21 -4.23
C VAL A 23 -13.26 -24.99 -4.86
N ALA A 24 -13.60 -25.83 -5.83
CA ALA A 24 -12.62 -26.59 -6.62
C ALA A 24 -11.59 -25.62 -7.21
N ALA A 25 -10.37 -25.65 -6.68
CA ALA A 25 -9.23 -24.96 -7.25
C ALA A 25 -9.02 -25.54 -8.65
N GLU A 26 -9.22 -24.74 -9.68
CA GLU A 26 -8.72 -25.05 -11.03
C GLU A 26 -7.22 -25.28 -10.90
N ALA A 27 -6.80 -26.54 -11.02
CA ALA A 27 -5.41 -26.94 -11.00
C ALA A 27 -4.72 -26.29 -12.20
N SER A 28 -4.01 -25.20 -11.99
CA SER A 28 -3.16 -24.61 -13.02
C SER A 28 -2.16 -25.68 -13.49
N ALA A 29 -2.03 -25.83 -14.81
CA ALA A 29 -1.11 -26.81 -15.41
C ALA A 29 0.29 -26.72 -14.79
N PRO A 30 0.99 -27.84 -14.55
CA PRO A 30 2.28 -27.82 -13.92
C PRO A 30 3.28 -26.99 -14.75
N LEU A 31 3.85 -25.99 -14.12
CA LEU A 31 4.85 -25.11 -14.73
C LEU A 31 6.03 -25.93 -15.23
N GLY A 32 6.53 -25.62 -16.44
CA GLY A 32 7.71 -26.28 -16.98
C GLY A 32 8.92 -26.11 -16.04
N LEU A 33 9.83 -27.08 -16.02
CA LEU A 33 11.02 -27.11 -15.14
C LEU A 33 11.84 -25.80 -15.18
N ARG A 34 11.90 -25.14 -16.33
CA ARG A 34 12.60 -23.84 -16.50
C ARG A 34 11.90 -22.72 -15.73
N GLU A 35 10.57 -22.67 -15.78
CA GLU A 35 9.80 -21.66 -15.08
C GLU A 35 9.82 -21.89 -13.56
N GLN A 36 9.78 -23.14 -13.13
CA GLN A 36 9.95 -23.50 -11.71
C GLN A 36 11.32 -23.06 -11.19
N SER A 37 12.39 -23.34 -11.95
CA SER A 37 13.77 -22.93 -11.60
C SER A 37 13.90 -21.40 -11.54
N LYS A 38 13.27 -20.68 -12.48
CA LYS A 38 13.26 -19.22 -12.48
C LYS A 38 12.56 -18.65 -11.26
N ARG A 39 11.39 -19.17 -10.92
CA ARG A 39 10.65 -18.75 -9.72
C ARG A 39 11.42 -19.00 -8.44
N GLU A 40 12.07 -20.16 -8.34
CA GLU A 40 12.87 -20.51 -7.16
C GLU A 40 14.08 -19.57 -7.00
N VAL A 41 14.79 -19.25 -8.08
CA VAL A 41 15.90 -18.30 -8.04
C VAL A 41 15.40 -16.90 -7.64
N THR A 42 14.29 -16.42 -8.22
CA THR A 42 13.71 -15.13 -7.86
C THR A 42 13.28 -15.10 -6.38
N ARG A 43 12.68 -16.18 -5.88
CA ARG A 43 12.32 -16.33 -4.46
C ARG A 43 13.55 -16.22 -3.54
N ARG A 44 14.66 -16.87 -3.89
CA ARG A 44 15.92 -16.80 -3.12
C ARG A 44 16.52 -15.39 -3.14
N ILE A 45 16.53 -14.73 -4.28
CA ILE A 45 16.99 -13.32 -4.39
C ILE A 45 16.12 -12.41 -3.52
N ARG A 46 14.80 -12.56 -3.57
CA ARG A 46 13.87 -11.80 -2.73
C ARG A 46 14.14 -12.02 -1.25
N ALA A 47 14.25 -13.27 -0.80
CA ALA A 47 14.53 -13.59 0.59
C ALA A 47 15.85 -12.97 1.07
N ALA A 48 16.89 -13.05 0.23
CA ALA A 48 18.18 -12.42 0.51
C ALA A 48 18.09 -10.89 0.60
N ALA A 49 17.34 -10.24 -0.31
CA ALA A 49 17.14 -8.80 -0.28
C ALA A 49 16.38 -8.35 0.98
N VAL A 50 15.30 -9.04 1.34
CA VAL A 50 14.51 -8.76 2.56
C VAL A 50 15.37 -8.88 3.81
N ASP A 51 16.14 -9.98 3.94
CA ASP A 51 17.00 -10.23 5.09
C ASP A 51 18.11 -9.17 5.24
N LEU A 52 18.75 -8.78 4.14
CA LEU A 52 19.79 -7.74 4.16
C LEU A 52 19.21 -6.35 4.47
N LEU A 53 18.04 -6.02 3.89
CA LEU A 53 17.34 -4.74 4.15
C LEU A 53 16.89 -4.60 5.62
N ALA A 54 16.59 -5.72 6.29
CA ALA A 54 16.27 -5.72 7.71
C ALA A 54 17.48 -5.42 8.62
N ARG A 55 18.71 -5.57 8.10
CA ARG A 55 19.95 -5.46 8.88
C ARG A 55 20.72 -4.18 8.64
N LYS A 56 20.57 -3.57 7.45
CA LYS A 56 21.33 -2.39 7.06
C LYS A 56 20.64 -1.55 5.99
N PRO A 57 20.99 -0.26 5.90
CA PRO A 57 20.44 0.63 4.89
C PRO A 57 20.69 0.11 3.46
N PHE A 58 19.74 0.36 2.56
CA PHE A 58 19.86 -0.02 1.15
C PHE A 58 21.14 0.48 0.49
N SER A 59 21.61 1.68 0.84
CA SER A 59 22.86 2.25 0.29
C SER A 59 24.09 1.38 0.55
N GLU A 60 24.12 0.64 1.67
CA GLU A 60 25.23 -0.20 2.10
C GLU A 60 25.15 -1.65 1.55
N ILE A 61 24.00 -2.04 0.99
CA ILE A 61 23.82 -3.36 0.39
C ILE A 61 24.51 -3.38 -0.98
N THR A 62 25.27 -4.42 -1.26
CA THR A 62 25.87 -4.66 -2.58
C THR A 62 25.21 -5.82 -3.31
N THR A 63 25.19 -5.79 -4.65
CA THR A 63 24.68 -6.91 -5.47
C THR A 63 25.42 -8.20 -5.18
N ARG A 64 26.73 -8.11 -4.91
CA ARG A 64 27.56 -9.25 -4.53
C ARG A 64 27.09 -9.90 -3.24
N GLU A 65 26.77 -9.14 -2.21
CA GLU A 65 26.23 -9.66 -0.95
C GLU A 65 24.88 -10.34 -1.16
N VAL A 66 23.99 -9.71 -1.96
CA VAL A 66 22.69 -10.31 -2.29
C VAL A 66 22.89 -11.65 -3.01
N ALA A 67 23.79 -11.71 -3.99
CA ALA A 67 24.09 -12.96 -4.73
C ALA A 67 24.62 -14.05 -3.79
N GLN A 68 25.56 -13.71 -2.90
CA GLN A 68 26.11 -14.63 -1.91
C GLN A 68 25.02 -15.13 -0.94
N HIS A 69 24.19 -14.25 -0.44
CA HIS A 69 23.10 -14.59 0.48
C HIS A 69 22.04 -15.47 -0.19
N ALA A 70 21.75 -15.21 -1.48
CA ALA A 70 20.87 -16.03 -2.30
C ALA A 70 21.50 -17.36 -2.75
N GLY A 71 22.81 -17.60 -2.49
CA GLY A 71 23.55 -18.78 -2.92
C GLY A 71 23.63 -18.91 -4.44
N ILE A 72 23.84 -17.79 -5.15
CA ILE A 72 24.00 -17.74 -6.62
C ILE A 72 25.23 -16.91 -7.00
N GLY A 73 25.69 -17.06 -8.24
CA GLY A 73 26.73 -16.18 -8.77
C GLY A 73 26.19 -14.79 -9.09
N GLU A 74 27.03 -13.75 -8.97
CA GLU A 74 26.65 -12.37 -9.26
C GLU A 74 26.19 -12.19 -10.72
N ALA A 75 26.82 -12.84 -11.69
CA ALA A 75 26.37 -12.86 -13.07
C ALA A 75 24.96 -13.50 -13.23
N THR A 76 24.62 -14.45 -12.36
CA THR A 76 23.26 -15.02 -12.32
C THR A 76 22.27 -14.01 -11.75
N LEU A 77 22.63 -13.29 -10.68
CA LEU A 77 21.80 -12.24 -10.12
C LEU A 77 21.38 -11.22 -11.20
N PHE A 78 22.35 -10.70 -11.97
CA PHE A 78 22.08 -9.71 -13.02
C PHE A 78 21.20 -10.20 -14.18
N ARG A 79 21.00 -11.51 -14.34
CA ARG A 79 20.00 -12.04 -15.29
C ARG A 79 18.57 -11.97 -14.79
N TYR A 80 18.38 -11.82 -13.47
CA TYR A 80 17.08 -11.77 -12.81
C TYR A 80 16.73 -10.35 -12.33
N VAL A 81 17.74 -9.54 -12.07
CA VAL A 81 17.63 -8.19 -11.51
C VAL A 81 18.53 -7.28 -12.34
N GLY A 82 17.94 -6.43 -13.18
CA GLY A 82 18.69 -5.57 -14.09
C GLY A 82 19.43 -4.43 -13.38
N SER A 83 19.01 -4.09 -12.16
CA SER A 83 19.62 -3.04 -11.36
C SER A 83 19.52 -3.33 -9.87
N LYS A 84 20.35 -2.63 -9.06
CA LYS A 84 20.23 -2.71 -7.59
C LYS A 84 18.86 -2.26 -7.11
N ASP A 85 18.25 -1.27 -7.77
CA ASP A 85 16.94 -0.73 -7.38
C ASP A 85 15.79 -1.73 -7.54
N GLU A 86 15.91 -2.69 -8.45
CA GLU A 86 14.95 -3.80 -8.55
C GLU A 86 14.88 -4.67 -7.29
N LEU A 87 15.92 -4.68 -6.46
CA LEU A 87 15.90 -5.38 -5.18
C LEU A 87 14.86 -4.78 -4.22
N LEU A 88 14.66 -3.45 -4.25
CA LEU A 88 13.57 -2.81 -3.50
C LEU A 88 12.21 -3.25 -4.03
N THR A 89 12.05 -3.30 -5.36
CA THR A 89 10.81 -3.78 -5.98
C THR A 89 10.53 -5.25 -5.63
N LEU A 90 11.55 -6.10 -5.57
CA LEU A 90 11.40 -7.50 -5.15
C LEU A 90 11.06 -7.65 -3.67
N ALA A 91 11.61 -6.79 -2.81
CA ALA A 91 11.40 -6.87 -1.36
C ALA A 91 10.06 -6.27 -0.94
N TYR A 92 9.65 -5.14 -1.54
CA TYR A 92 8.50 -4.35 -1.09
C TYR A 92 7.30 -4.46 -2.03
N GLY A 93 7.50 -4.77 -3.32
CA GLY A 93 6.43 -4.75 -4.32
C GLY A 93 5.30 -5.72 -4.00
N ASP A 94 5.60 -6.99 -3.74
CA ASP A 94 4.57 -7.99 -3.43
C ASP A 94 3.89 -7.70 -2.08
N ARG A 95 4.62 -7.15 -1.11
CA ARG A 95 4.07 -6.76 0.19
C ARG A 95 3.11 -5.58 0.06
N MET A 96 3.41 -4.63 -0.83
CA MET A 96 2.51 -3.51 -1.12
C MET A 96 1.28 -4.01 -1.87
N ASP A 97 1.41 -4.91 -2.85
CA ASP A 97 0.27 -5.48 -3.55
C ASP A 97 -0.65 -6.23 -2.57
N ALA A 98 -0.09 -7.07 -1.70
CA ALA A 98 -0.84 -7.78 -0.66
C ALA A 98 -1.56 -6.82 0.29
N LEU A 99 -0.88 -5.75 0.74
CA LEU A 99 -1.50 -4.71 1.56
C LEU A 99 -2.69 -4.05 0.85
N LEU A 100 -2.55 -3.71 -0.44
CA LEU A 100 -3.65 -3.10 -1.19
C LEU A 100 -4.81 -4.07 -1.38
N ASP A 101 -4.54 -5.38 -1.54
CA ASP A 101 -5.57 -6.43 -1.59
C ASP A 101 -6.31 -6.54 -0.26
N GLU A 102 -5.58 -6.57 0.86
CA GLU A 102 -6.13 -6.62 2.22
C GLU A 102 -7.01 -5.40 2.51
N LEU A 103 -6.51 -4.19 2.22
CA LEU A 103 -7.25 -2.95 2.44
C LEU A 103 -8.53 -2.90 1.61
N GLN A 104 -8.46 -3.33 0.35
CA GLN A 104 -9.63 -3.39 -0.51
C GLN A 104 -10.66 -4.39 0.00
N SER A 105 -10.23 -5.59 0.38
CA SER A 105 -11.12 -6.62 0.93
C SER A 105 -11.79 -6.15 2.23
N ALA A 106 -11.05 -5.48 3.10
CA ALA A 106 -11.62 -4.92 4.33
C ALA A 106 -12.66 -3.82 4.05
N ASP A 107 -12.40 -2.96 3.05
CA ASP A 107 -13.34 -1.92 2.62
C ASP A 107 -14.60 -2.51 1.97
N ASP A 108 -14.48 -3.57 1.17
CA ASP A 108 -15.61 -4.27 0.56
C ASP A 108 -16.52 -4.89 1.64
N LEU A 109 -15.94 -5.57 2.64
CA LEU A 109 -16.67 -6.12 3.78
C LEU A 109 -17.37 -5.04 4.61
N ALA A 110 -16.70 -3.92 4.86
CA ALA A 110 -17.30 -2.79 5.60
C ALA A 110 -18.48 -2.18 4.82
N THR A 111 -18.40 -2.15 3.49
CA THR A 111 -19.46 -1.64 2.62
C THR A 111 -20.67 -2.56 2.60
N GLU A 112 -20.46 -3.89 2.56
CA GLU A 112 -21.54 -4.88 2.65
C GLU A 112 -22.28 -4.80 3.99
N ALA A 113 -21.57 -4.54 5.09
CA ALA A 113 -22.15 -4.48 6.43
C ALA A 113 -23.01 -3.24 6.68
N VAL A 114 -22.65 -2.08 6.11
CA VAL A 114 -23.33 -0.79 6.35
C VAL A 114 -24.35 -0.48 5.26
N GLY A 115 -24.18 -0.99 4.06
CA GLY A 115 -24.99 -0.64 2.90
C GLY A 115 -24.62 0.74 2.32
N ALA A 116 -25.42 1.20 1.32
CA ALA A 116 -25.12 2.42 0.56
C ALA A 116 -25.55 3.74 1.28
N GLU A 117 -26.12 3.67 2.48
CA GLU A 117 -26.71 4.84 3.19
C GLU A 117 -25.78 5.42 4.28
N GLY A 118 -24.46 5.25 4.15
CA GLY A 118 -23.49 5.79 5.09
C GLY A 118 -23.49 7.32 5.14
N ALA A 119 -23.29 7.90 6.34
CA ALA A 119 -23.05 9.33 6.48
C ALA A 119 -21.75 9.76 5.77
N GLY A 120 -21.62 11.05 5.43
CA GLY A 120 -20.43 11.57 4.72
C GLY A 120 -19.11 11.24 5.41
N GLU A 121 -19.09 11.26 6.75
CA GLU A 121 -17.93 10.88 7.55
C GLU A 121 -17.53 9.41 7.36
N TRP A 122 -18.48 8.52 7.13
CA TRP A 122 -18.18 7.10 6.86
C TRP A 122 -17.39 6.92 5.56
N TYR A 123 -17.75 7.63 4.48
CA TYR A 123 -16.97 7.62 3.23
C TYR A 123 -15.56 8.20 3.43
N CYS A 124 -15.45 9.29 4.19
CA CYS A 124 -14.16 9.88 4.52
C CYS A 124 -13.29 8.94 5.38
N ALA A 125 -13.88 8.23 6.33
CA ALA A 125 -13.18 7.23 7.15
C ALA A 125 -12.66 6.07 6.30
N ARG A 126 -13.42 5.57 5.32
CA ARG A 126 -12.97 4.56 4.36
C ARG A 126 -11.73 5.04 3.58
N VAL A 127 -11.74 6.27 3.09
CA VAL A 127 -10.57 6.86 2.42
C VAL A 127 -9.37 6.92 3.36
N ARG A 128 -9.55 7.38 4.61
CA ARG A 128 -8.46 7.48 5.59
C ARG A 128 -7.84 6.12 5.91
N SER A 129 -8.62 5.03 6.00
CA SER A 129 -8.13 3.70 6.33
C SER A 129 -7.09 3.18 5.34
N PHE A 130 -7.21 3.48 4.04
CA PHE A 130 -6.21 3.14 3.04
C PHE A 130 -4.87 3.81 3.30
N TYR A 131 -4.88 5.06 3.71
CA TYR A 131 -3.64 5.80 4.00
C TYR A 131 -3.06 5.45 5.37
N GLU A 132 -3.89 5.07 6.33
CA GLU A 132 -3.45 4.52 7.62
C GLU A 132 -2.69 3.21 7.43
N GLY A 133 -3.24 2.27 6.66
CA GLY A 133 -2.56 1.02 6.31
C GLY A 133 -1.22 1.26 5.60
N ARG A 134 -1.18 2.24 4.69
CA ARG A 134 0.08 2.62 4.02
C ARG A 134 1.08 3.29 4.97
N ALA A 135 0.61 4.07 5.94
CA ALA A 135 1.48 4.63 6.97
C ALA A 135 2.05 3.53 7.88
N ALA A 136 1.24 2.53 8.24
CA ALA A 136 1.71 1.36 8.97
C ALA A 136 2.77 0.56 8.18
N PHE A 137 2.58 0.38 6.86
CA PHE A 137 3.60 -0.21 5.99
C PHE A 137 4.91 0.59 5.99
N TYR A 138 4.82 1.92 5.86
CA TYR A 138 5.98 2.80 5.91
C TYR A 138 6.73 2.66 7.23
N LEU A 139 6.02 2.55 8.36
CA LEU A 139 6.61 2.48 9.70
C LEU A 139 7.37 1.19 9.99
N GLN A 140 7.15 0.12 9.21
CA GLN A 140 7.90 -1.13 9.38
C GLN A 140 9.39 -0.96 9.04
N ASP A 141 9.70 -0.08 8.07
CA ASP A 141 11.06 0.23 7.64
C ASP A 141 11.06 1.58 6.90
N PRO A 142 11.05 2.71 7.64
CA PRO A 142 10.83 4.03 7.06
C PRO A 142 11.83 4.41 5.96
N ALA A 143 13.10 4.07 6.15
CA ALA A 143 14.16 4.45 5.22
C ALA A 143 14.01 3.75 3.87
N ASN A 144 13.84 2.43 3.88
CA ASN A 144 13.75 1.64 2.65
C ASN A 144 12.35 1.74 2.02
N ALA A 145 11.28 1.85 2.83
CA ALA A 145 9.93 2.10 2.32
C ALA A 145 9.83 3.44 1.60
N ALA A 146 10.49 4.51 2.11
CA ALA A 146 10.56 5.79 1.42
C ALA A 146 11.26 5.67 0.06
N LEU A 147 12.38 4.95 -0.01
CA LEU A 147 13.08 4.71 -1.28
C LEU A 147 12.20 3.94 -2.27
N TYR A 148 11.50 2.91 -1.81
CA TYR A 148 10.56 2.14 -2.63
C TYR A 148 9.44 3.03 -3.19
N LEU A 149 8.76 3.80 -2.34
CA LEU A 149 7.65 4.66 -2.73
C LEU A 149 8.06 5.76 -3.71
N ARG A 150 9.33 6.21 -3.66
CA ARG A 150 9.89 7.19 -4.59
C ARG A 150 10.19 6.64 -5.98
N GLN A 151 10.29 5.32 -6.17
CA GLN A 151 10.59 4.73 -7.47
C GLN A 151 9.61 5.15 -8.58
N GLY A 152 8.37 5.47 -8.22
CA GLY A 152 7.37 6.00 -9.15
C GLY A 152 7.76 7.33 -9.80
N PHE A 153 8.58 8.14 -9.13
CA PHE A 153 9.04 9.46 -9.62
C PHE A 153 10.41 9.41 -10.29
N ASP A 154 11.14 8.30 -10.15
CA ASP A 154 12.44 8.12 -10.80
C ASP A 154 12.24 7.50 -12.18
N MET A 155 12.48 8.34 -13.22
CA MET A 155 12.33 7.93 -14.63
C MET A 155 13.30 6.80 -15.03
N THR A 156 14.35 6.57 -14.26
CA THR A 156 15.38 5.55 -14.53
C THR A 156 15.14 4.27 -13.74
N SER A 157 14.24 4.28 -12.73
CA SER A 157 13.97 3.12 -11.89
C SER A 157 13.24 2.02 -12.65
N ALA A 158 13.77 0.81 -12.59
CA ALA A 158 13.10 -0.38 -13.12
C ALA A 158 11.79 -0.72 -12.36
N GLY A 159 11.67 -0.33 -11.08
CA GLY A 159 10.46 -0.48 -10.27
C GLY A 159 9.35 0.53 -10.56
N ARG A 160 9.64 1.56 -11.37
CA ARG A 160 8.75 2.69 -11.62
C ARG A 160 7.35 2.27 -12.06
N ALA A 161 7.26 1.41 -13.05
CA ALA A 161 5.96 1.00 -13.61
C ALA A 161 5.07 0.32 -12.56
N ARG A 162 5.65 -0.54 -11.71
CA ARG A 162 4.91 -1.21 -10.63
C ARG A 162 4.43 -0.22 -9.57
N THR A 163 5.30 0.67 -9.13
CA THR A 163 4.96 1.67 -8.10
C THR A 163 3.88 2.63 -8.59
N ILE A 164 3.92 3.04 -9.86
CA ILE A 164 2.86 3.83 -10.48
C ILE A 164 1.55 3.04 -10.50
N ALA A 165 1.54 1.79 -10.99
CA ALA A 165 0.34 0.97 -11.07
C ALA A 165 -0.32 0.77 -9.69
N GLN A 166 0.47 0.61 -8.63
CA GLN A 166 -0.01 0.54 -7.24
C GLN A 166 -0.62 1.86 -6.78
N GLY A 167 0.00 2.99 -7.14
CA GLY A 167 -0.55 4.33 -6.89
C GLY A 167 -1.88 4.55 -7.60
N ASP A 168 -1.94 4.21 -8.89
CA ASP A 168 -3.14 4.34 -9.72
C ASP A 168 -4.29 3.47 -9.20
N ARG A 169 -3.99 2.23 -8.78
CA ARG A 169 -4.98 1.34 -8.15
C ARG A 169 -5.58 1.97 -6.90
N LEU A 170 -4.76 2.55 -6.05
CA LEU A 170 -5.23 3.23 -4.83
C LEU A 170 -6.07 4.47 -5.17
N ILE A 171 -5.58 5.33 -6.09
CA ILE A 171 -6.29 6.52 -6.52
C ILE A 171 -7.67 6.15 -7.07
N GLU A 172 -7.77 5.10 -7.88
CA GLU A 172 -9.04 4.65 -8.45
C GLU A 172 -9.99 4.13 -7.36
N ARG A 173 -9.49 3.38 -6.36
CA ARG A 173 -10.34 2.95 -5.23
C ARG A 173 -10.86 4.14 -4.43
N VAL A 174 -10.00 5.09 -4.09
CA VAL A 174 -10.39 6.32 -3.38
C VAL A 174 -11.40 7.13 -4.19
N ARG A 175 -11.18 7.27 -5.50
CA ARG A 175 -12.14 7.91 -6.42
C ARG A 175 -13.52 7.24 -6.35
N SER A 176 -13.54 5.90 -6.38
CA SER A 176 -14.79 5.12 -6.30
C SER A 176 -15.54 5.39 -4.99
N ILE A 177 -14.85 5.34 -3.85
CA ILE A 177 -15.44 5.63 -2.53
C ILE A 177 -16.04 7.04 -2.48
N LEU A 178 -15.33 8.03 -3.00
CA LEU A 178 -15.81 9.42 -3.04
C LEU A 178 -17.03 9.55 -3.97
N ALA A 179 -17.01 8.92 -5.15
CA ALA A 179 -18.12 8.91 -6.08
C ALA A 179 -19.37 8.22 -5.50
N GLU A 180 -19.19 7.12 -4.76
CA GLU A 180 -20.28 6.46 -4.01
C GLU A 180 -20.92 7.43 -3.01
N GLY A 181 -20.11 8.14 -2.21
CA GLY A 181 -20.60 9.15 -1.26
C GLY A 181 -21.31 10.33 -1.92
N GLN A 182 -20.84 10.74 -3.10
CA GLN A 182 -21.50 11.78 -3.91
C GLN A 182 -22.84 11.29 -4.47
N ALA A 183 -22.90 10.06 -4.97
CA ALA A 183 -24.14 9.46 -5.48
C ALA A 183 -25.17 9.25 -4.37
N ALA A 184 -24.74 8.96 -3.15
CA ALA A 184 -25.59 8.87 -1.97
C ALA A 184 -26.04 10.23 -1.41
N GLY A 185 -25.56 11.34 -1.98
CA GLY A 185 -25.84 12.71 -1.47
C GLY A 185 -25.17 13.03 -0.13
N ALA A 186 -24.23 12.20 0.32
CA ALA A 186 -23.48 12.35 1.57
C ALA A 186 -22.23 13.23 1.43
N LEU A 187 -21.71 13.34 0.21
CA LEU A 187 -20.57 14.18 -0.14
C LEU A 187 -20.90 15.18 -1.25
N LEU A 188 -20.23 16.32 -1.26
CA LEU A 188 -20.41 17.38 -2.26
C LEU A 188 -20.13 16.92 -3.68
N SER A 189 -21.16 16.85 -4.53
CA SER A 189 -21.07 16.39 -5.93
C SER A 189 -20.38 17.39 -6.88
N ARG A 190 -20.23 18.66 -6.49
CA ARG A 190 -19.58 19.70 -7.29
C ARG A 190 -18.06 19.59 -7.36
N VAL A 191 -17.46 18.72 -6.54
CA VAL A 191 -16.01 18.53 -6.46
C VAL A 191 -15.66 17.24 -7.22
N ASP A 192 -14.66 17.31 -8.12
CA ASP A 192 -14.22 16.15 -8.88
C ASP A 192 -13.55 15.10 -7.99
N ALA A 193 -14.16 13.92 -7.90
CA ALA A 193 -13.69 12.82 -7.06
C ALA A 193 -12.27 12.36 -7.43
N LEU A 194 -11.90 12.38 -8.72
CA LEU A 194 -10.56 12.00 -9.17
C LEU A 194 -9.52 13.00 -8.66
N SER A 195 -9.77 14.27 -8.78
CA SER A 195 -8.87 15.33 -8.29
C SER A 195 -8.65 15.21 -6.78
N VAL A 196 -9.71 14.93 -6.00
CA VAL A 196 -9.60 14.71 -4.55
C VAL A 196 -8.76 13.47 -4.26
N ALA A 197 -9.01 12.36 -4.97
CA ALA A 197 -8.25 11.11 -4.79
C ALA A 197 -6.75 11.31 -5.09
N GLN A 198 -6.42 12.04 -6.17
CA GLN A 198 -5.04 12.39 -6.52
C GLN A 198 -4.39 13.28 -5.45
N ASN A 199 -5.15 14.26 -4.91
CA ASN A 199 -4.66 15.09 -3.81
C ASN A 199 -4.37 14.28 -2.55
N CYS A 200 -5.25 13.35 -2.16
CA CYS A 200 -5.04 12.47 -1.02
C CYS A 200 -3.76 11.62 -1.20
N HIS A 201 -3.55 11.07 -2.41
CA HIS A 201 -2.33 10.35 -2.74
C HIS A 201 -1.09 11.25 -2.66
N GLY A 202 -1.17 12.45 -3.23
CA GLY A 202 -0.12 13.46 -3.18
C GLY A 202 0.24 13.87 -1.75
N ILE A 203 -0.74 14.04 -0.86
CA ILE A 203 -0.55 14.32 0.57
C ILE A 203 0.31 13.23 1.22
N PHE A 204 -0.02 11.94 1.00
CA PHE A 204 0.72 10.83 1.58
C PHE A 204 2.17 10.80 1.08
N ILE A 205 2.38 10.85 -0.23
CA ILE A 205 3.72 10.81 -0.83
C ILE A 205 4.55 12.01 -0.38
N HIS A 206 3.95 13.19 -0.31
CA HIS A 206 4.63 14.39 0.18
C HIS A 206 5.08 14.24 1.63
N GLU A 207 4.26 13.64 2.51
CA GLU A 207 4.65 13.41 3.91
C GLU A 207 5.75 12.35 4.05
N VAL A 208 5.72 11.30 3.21
CA VAL A 208 6.82 10.32 3.15
C VAL A 208 8.13 11.00 2.72
N ASP A 209 8.08 11.85 1.69
CA ASP A 209 9.26 12.54 1.17
C ASP A 209 9.85 13.56 2.17
N ARG A 210 9.00 14.37 2.79
CA ARG A 210 9.44 15.42 3.72
C ARG A 210 9.88 14.90 5.08
N THR A 211 9.50 13.67 5.46
CA THR A 211 9.85 13.13 6.78
C THR A 211 11.36 13.15 7.03
N PRO A 212 12.22 12.54 6.20
CA PRO A 212 13.66 12.63 6.40
C PRO A 212 14.23 14.02 6.07
N THR A 213 13.68 14.72 5.06
CA THR A 213 14.23 16.01 4.61
C THR A 213 13.97 17.15 5.58
N ARG A 214 12.99 17.04 6.47
CA ARG A 214 12.64 18.01 7.50
C ARG A 214 12.97 17.55 8.92
N GLY A 215 13.58 16.35 9.07
CA GLY A 215 13.94 15.79 10.36
C GLY A 215 12.75 15.44 11.24
N PHE A 216 11.62 15.07 10.64
CA PHE A 216 10.46 14.59 11.40
C PHE A 216 10.67 13.15 11.85
N GLU A 217 10.19 12.82 13.05
CA GLU A 217 10.16 11.46 13.53
C GLU A 217 9.21 10.61 12.66
N PRO A 218 9.67 9.46 12.12
CA PRO A 218 8.84 8.58 11.30
C PRO A 218 7.52 8.19 11.97
N SER A 219 7.53 7.96 13.29
CA SER A 219 6.34 7.59 14.08
C SER A 219 5.19 8.61 13.99
N THR A 220 5.48 9.86 13.61
CA THR A 220 4.48 10.92 13.47
C THR A 220 3.85 11.00 12.06
N ILE A 221 4.21 10.08 11.14
CA ILE A 221 3.75 10.13 9.75
C ILE A 221 2.22 10.11 9.66
N TRP A 222 1.57 9.16 10.35
CA TRP A 222 0.12 9.04 10.33
C TRP A 222 -0.58 10.30 10.86
N GLN A 223 -0.13 10.83 11.97
CA GLN A 223 -0.71 12.07 12.53
C GLN A 223 -0.69 13.22 11.51
N ARG A 224 0.42 13.39 10.79
CA ARG A 224 0.56 14.46 9.80
C ARG A 224 -0.28 14.22 8.55
N VAL A 225 -0.29 12.98 8.05
CA VAL A 225 -1.14 12.57 6.91
C VAL A 225 -2.61 12.75 7.27
N HIS A 226 -3.05 12.23 8.42
CA HIS A 226 -4.42 12.30 8.89
C HIS A 226 -4.93 13.75 9.00
N ALA A 227 -4.14 14.64 9.63
CA ALA A 227 -4.51 16.05 9.75
C ALA A 227 -4.73 16.73 8.38
N ARG A 228 -3.91 16.38 7.37
CA ARG A 228 -4.04 16.94 6.02
C ARG A 228 -5.17 16.30 5.24
N LEU A 229 -5.40 15.00 5.42
CA LEU A 229 -6.56 14.33 4.84
C LEU A 229 -7.86 14.89 5.39
N ASN A 230 -7.93 15.20 6.70
CA ASN A 230 -9.09 15.84 7.29
C ASN A 230 -9.35 17.21 6.66
N ALA A 231 -8.32 18.05 6.52
CA ALA A 231 -8.45 19.33 5.85
C ALA A 231 -8.93 19.22 4.38
N GLN A 232 -8.66 18.10 3.70
CA GLN A 232 -9.09 17.83 2.33
C GLN A 232 -10.51 17.23 2.28
N LEU A 233 -10.87 16.36 3.22
CA LEU A 233 -12.06 15.51 3.15
C LEU A 233 -13.23 16.07 3.96
N ASP A 234 -12.99 16.61 5.17
CA ASP A 234 -14.07 17.09 6.05
C ASP A 234 -14.96 18.15 5.39
N PRO A 235 -14.40 19.10 4.58
CA PRO A 235 -15.24 20.08 3.87
C PRO A 235 -16.15 19.48 2.78
N LEU A 236 -15.98 18.20 2.43
CA LEU A 236 -16.81 17.52 1.44
C LEU A 236 -18.08 16.93 2.05
N VAL A 237 -18.13 16.76 3.36
CA VAL A 237 -19.25 16.16 4.06
C VAL A 237 -20.46 17.08 4.00
N ILE A 238 -21.62 16.54 3.61
CA ILE A 238 -22.91 17.22 3.68
C ILE A 238 -23.54 16.87 5.03
N GLU A 239 -23.72 17.88 5.88
CA GLU A 239 -24.43 17.70 7.13
C GLU A 239 -25.92 17.43 6.84
N PRO A 240 -26.54 16.42 7.50
CA PRO A 240 -27.97 16.22 7.34
C PRO A 240 -28.74 17.48 7.82
N PRO A 241 -29.84 17.82 7.19
CA PRO A 241 -30.69 18.93 7.67
C PRO A 241 -31.14 18.67 9.10
N LEU A 242 -31.03 19.70 9.94
CA LEU A 242 -31.47 19.69 11.34
C LEU A 242 -32.97 19.40 11.47
#